data_8d62733417cb1a25d76c7ba4a0fbe12b
#
_entry.id   8d62733417cb1a25d76c7ba4a0fbe12b
#
_cell.length_a   1.000
_cell.length_b   1.000
_cell.length_c   1.000
_cell.angle_alpha   90.00
_cell.angle_beta   90.00
_cell.angle_gamma   90.00
#
_symmetry.space_group_name_H-M   'P 1'
#
loop_
_entity.id
_entity.type
_entity.pdbx_description
1 polymer ?
#
loop_
_entity_poly.entity_id
_entity_poly.type
_entity_poly.pdbx_seq_one_letter_code
_entity_poly.pdbx_strand_id
1 'polypeptide(L)'
;MITTIIILLLTAGYLAGFYRFFEQAGYKGYLALIPVYRVWILLNHFNKRKWWVVFAVLPGFSLFLYAHLIGEICDSYRKYSFWVHNGAVLFGWALLPYWGWSKEVSYHGIGGVVEGERRPLRNKGREWADAILFAVFAAYFIRTFFIELYTIPTSSMEDSLLVGDFLFVSKMHYGPRVPQTPIAFPLVHHTFPKILGGGQAYFSKPQLPYYRLPGFQDVKRNDLVVFNFPANDTLTMEFQSQVTYYDLVRRAYYDPSNGITTWDQARNAIEQNFRVISRPVDKRENYIKRCVGVGGDTLSIRNDTLFIDGKIAYEPEHIQYSYRIKRTDDFSVQKLIDANIYYNRNAPNGGHEIMETADGYVQFNASKDNLKALCETMDCASNPPKRVDFEAFMKRTAQNSWEGKSALKYYPHNERFGEMFGLSNYGPIVIPAKGMTVNLQDSLNFALYKRVIEAYEGHTIRRKAGNIITIDGKEQNTYTFSMNYYWMMGDNRHGSQDSRFWGFVPEDHIVGKAWFVLFSLNADQNWFTGKKVRWKRFFLPIHWRLAG
;
A
#
# COMPACT_ATOMS: atom_id res chain seq x y z
N MET A 1 -28.39 -10.56 0.64
CA MET A 1 -29.83 -10.26 0.66
C MET A 1 -30.17 -9.11 1.61
N ILE A 2 -29.90 -9.20 2.93
CA ILE A 2 -30.22 -8.13 3.90
C ILE A 2 -29.58 -6.78 3.53
N THR A 3 -28.30 -6.75 3.19
CA THR A 3 -27.58 -5.52 2.79
C THR A 3 -28.20 -4.85 1.57
N THR A 4 -28.62 -5.63 0.58
CA THR A 4 -29.27 -5.13 -0.64
C THR A 4 -30.63 -4.50 -0.30
N ILE A 5 -31.41 -5.12 0.59
CA ILE A 5 -32.69 -4.58 1.04
C ILE A 5 -32.49 -3.24 1.79
N ILE A 6 -31.51 -3.17 2.67
CA ILE A 6 -31.18 -1.93 3.39
C ILE A 6 -30.82 -0.81 2.40
N ILE A 7 -29.95 -1.08 1.42
CA ILE A 7 -29.55 -0.10 0.40
C ILE A 7 -30.77 0.38 -0.39
N LEU A 8 -31.66 -0.53 -0.78
CA LEU A 8 -32.88 -0.17 -1.51
C LEU A 8 -33.80 0.71 -0.67
N LEU A 9 -33.99 0.40 0.62
CA LEU A 9 -34.83 1.20 1.53
C LEU A 9 -34.23 2.61 1.74
N LEU A 10 -32.95 2.72 1.97
CA LEU A 10 -32.26 4.01 2.10
C LEU A 10 -32.39 4.84 0.81
N THR A 11 -32.18 4.21 -0.35
CA THR A 11 -32.34 4.85 -1.66
C THR A 11 -33.76 5.33 -1.88
N ALA A 12 -34.75 4.49 -1.57
CA ALA A 12 -36.16 4.84 -1.69
C ALA A 12 -36.53 6.04 -0.80
N GLY A 13 -36.02 6.10 0.43
CA GLY A 13 -36.21 7.23 1.32
C GLY A 13 -35.64 8.55 0.74
N TYR A 14 -34.42 8.53 0.22
CA TYR A 14 -33.86 9.71 -0.47
C TYR A 14 -34.71 10.13 -1.68
N LEU A 15 -35.10 9.18 -2.52
CA LEU A 15 -35.92 9.46 -3.71
C LEU A 15 -37.27 10.04 -3.33
N ALA A 16 -37.92 9.53 -2.28
CA ALA A 16 -39.19 10.06 -1.76
C ALA A 16 -38.98 11.51 -1.28
N GLY A 17 -37.96 11.81 -0.52
CA GLY A 17 -37.63 13.17 -0.07
C GLY A 17 -37.41 14.15 -1.23
N PHE A 18 -36.63 13.75 -2.25
CA PHE A 18 -36.42 14.57 -3.44
C PHE A 18 -37.72 14.73 -4.27
N TYR A 19 -38.51 13.68 -4.39
CA TYR A 19 -39.81 13.75 -5.07
C TYR A 19 -40.68 14.85 -4.47
N ARG A 20 -40.86 14.83 -3.16
CA ARG A 20 -41.70 15.82 -2.46
C ARG A 20 -41.13 17.22 -2.49
N PHE A 21 -39.80 17.37 -2.35
CA PHE A 21 -39.11 18.66 -2.51
C PHE A 21 -39.36 19.27 -3.89
N PHE A 22 -39.29 18.46 -4.96
CA PHE A 22 -39.54 18.92 -6.33
C PHE A 22 -40.97 19.45 -6.49
N GLU A 23 -41.96 18.76 -5.94
CA GLU A 23 -43.38 19.23 -5.97
C GLU A 23 -43.50 20.58 -5.27
N GLN A 24 -42.92 20.74 -4.09
CA GLN A 24 -42.96 22.00 -3.34
C GLN A 24 -42.18 23.11 -4.02
N ALA A 25 -41.15 22.77 -4.78
CA ALA A 25 -40.36 23.73 -5.58
C ALA A 25 -41.00 24.06 -6.95
N GLY A 26 -42.21 23.53 -7.22
CA GLY A 26 -42.95 23.81 -8.47
C GLY A 26 -42.58 22.94 -9.67
N TYR A 27 -41.80 21.86 -9.45
CA TYR A 27 -41.46 20.87 -10.49
C TYR A 27 -42.33 19.61 -10.38
N LYS A 28 -42.38 18.84 -11.46
CA LYS A 28 -43.04 17.53 -11.42
C LYS A 28 -42.19 16.56 -10.59
N GLY A 29 -42.74 15.95 -9.53
CA GLY A 29 -42.04 15.11 -8.57
C GLY A 29 -41.27 13.94 -9.21
N TYR A 30 -41.82 13.31 -10.27
CA TYR A 30 -41.16 12.18 -10.95
C TYR A 30 -39.81 12.53 -11.59
N LEU A 31 -39.53 13.80 -11.86
CA LEU A 31 -38.24 14.25 -12.38
C LEU A 31 -37.10 14.04 -11.37
N ALA A 32 -37.41 13.95 -10.10
CA ALA A 32 -36.47 13.61 -9.04
C ALA A 32 -35.95 12.16 -9.15
N LEU A 33 -36.63 11.28 -9.88
CA LEU A 33 -36.22 9.89 -10.06
C LEU A 33 -35.13 9.69 -11.11
N ILE A 34 -34.89 10.71 -11.96
CA ILE A 34 -33.86 10.67 -13.02
C ILE A 34 -32.53 11.22 -12.46
N PRO A 35 -31.50 10.39 -12.18
CA PRO A 35 -30.36 10.79 -11.34
C PRO A 35 -29.61 12.04 -11.80
N VAL A 36 -29.14 12.09 -13.04
CA VAL A 36 -28.36 13.21 -13.57
C VAL A 36 -29.24 14.43 -13.84
N TYR A 37 -30.45 14.22 -14.36
CA TYR A 37 -31.39 15.27 -14.65
C TYR A 37 -31.92 15.94 -13.36
N ARG A 38 -32.14 15.16 -12.30
CA ARG A 38 -32.41 15.70 -10.96
C ARG A 38 -31.37 16.72 -10.53
N VAL A 39 -30.08 16.37 -10.66
CA VAL A 39 -29.00 17.29 -10.31
C VAL A 39 -29.02 18.56 -11.17
N TRP A 40 -29.27 18.41 -12.47
CA TRP A 40 -29.41 19.54 -13.37
C TRP A 40 -30.52 20.51 -12.92
N ILE A 41 -31.70 19.99 -12.55
CA ILE A 41 -32.81 20.80 -12.05
C ILE A 41 -32.44 21.48 -10.74
N LEU A 42 -31.84 20.77 -9.77
CA LEU A 42 -31.40 21.35 -8.50
C LEU A 42 -30.36 22.45 -8.69
N LEU A 43 -29.37 22.27 -9.58
CA LEU A 43 -28.39 23.30 -9.90
C LEU A 43 -29.05 24.55 -10.49
N ASN A 44 -30.01 24.40 -11.39
CA ASN A 44 -30.79 25.50 -11.94
C ASN A 44 -31.65 26.18 -10.86
N HIS A 45 -32.36 25.40 -10.05
CA HIS A 45 -33.22 25.87 -8.97
C HIS A 45 -32.45 26.74 -7.97
N PHE A 46 -31.26 26.28 -7.54
CA PHE A 46 -30.40 27.00 -6.59
C PHE A 46 -29.46 28.03 -7.25
N ASN A 47 -29.65 28.34 -8.52
CA ASN A 47 -28.84 29.29 -9.29
C ASN A 47 -27.31 28.99 -9.23
N LYS A 48 -26.97 27.69 -9.31
CA LYS A 48 -25.56 27.22 -9.31
C LYS A 48 -25.05 27.05 -10.73
N ARG A 49 -23.72 26.92 -10.88
CA ARG A 49 -23.09 26.71 -12.19
C ARG A 49 -23.52 25.37 -12.80
N LYS A 50 -24.16 25.39 -13.97
CA LYS A 50 -24.75 24.23 -14.64
C LYS A 50 -23.73 23.11 -14.95
N TRP A 51 -22.49 23.48 -15.26
CA TRP A 51 -21.44 22.51 -15.56
C TRP A 51 -21.10 21.59 -14.37
N TRP A 52 -21.48 21.94 -13.14
CA TRP A 52 -21.32 21.07 -11.98
C TRP A 52 -22.07 19.74 -12.11
N VAL A 53 -23.01 19.63 -13.06
CA VAL A 53 -23.68 18.36 -13.35
C VAL A 53 -22.68 17.23 -13.70
N VAL A 54 -21.51 17.55 -14.24
CA VAL A 54 -20.44 16.61 -14.54
C VAL A 54 -19.98 15.89 -13.25
N PHE A 55 -20.00 16.56 -12.11
CA PHE A 55 -19.66 15.96 -10.83
C PHE A 55 -20.68 14.91 -10.35
N ALA A 56 -21.89 14.91 -10.87
CA ALA A 56 -22.89 13.88 -10.53
C ALA A 56 -22.50 12.48 -11.05
N VAL A 57 -21.73 12.42 -12.14
CA VAL A 57 -21.30 11.16 -12.77
C VAL A 57 -19.86 10.76 -12.40
N LEU A 58 -19.09 11.69 -11.82
CA LEU A 58 -17.73 11.38 -11.37
C LEU A 58 -17.77 10.72 -9.99
N PRO A 59 -17.24 9.48 -9.85
CA PRO A 59 -17.23 8.77 -8.57
C PRO A 59 -16.62 9.63 -7.46
N GLY A 60 -17.33 9.75 -6.33
CA GLY A 60 -16.94 10.49 -5.15
C GLY A 60 -17.13 12.01 -5.24
N PHE A 61 -16.92 12.66 -6.38
CA PHE A 61 -17.32 14.08 -6.55
C PHE A 61 -18.84 14.24 -6.42
N SER A 62 -19.60 13.22 -6.82
CA SER A 62 -21.04 13.16 -6.61
C SER A 62 -21.43 13.30 -5.14
N LEU A 63 -20.67 12.73 -4.20
CA LEU A 63 -20.95 12.85 -2.76
C LEU A 63 -20.86 14.31 -2.29
N PHE A 64 -19.83 15.05 -2.71
CA PHE A 64 -19.68 16.47 -2.37
C PHE A 64 -20.79 17.31 -2.98
N LEU A 65 -21.12 17.04 -4.25
CA LEU A 65 -22.20 17.73 -4.93
C LEU A 65 -23.54 17.51 -4.24
N TYR A 66 -23.87 16.25 -3.91
CA TYR A 66 -25.11 15.94 -3.18
C TYR A 66 -25.11 16.51 -1.77
N ALA A 67 -24.01 16.48 -1.03
CA ALA A 67 -23.93 17.12 0.28
C ALA A 67 -24.20 18.61 0.21
N HIS A 68 -23.63 19.30 -0.79
CA HIS A 68 -23.90 20.72 -1.04
C HIS A 68 -25.37 20.97 -1.38
N LEU A 69 -25.96 20.20 -2.29
CA LEU A 69 -27.36 20.33 -2.69
C LEU A 69 -28.33 20.03 -1.55
N ILE A 70 -28.03 19.03 -0.71
CA ILE A 70 -28.81 18.74 0.51
C ILE A 70 -28.74 19.93 1.48
N GLY A 71 -27.59 20.57 1.62
CA GLY A 71 -27.45 21.80 2.41
C GLY A 71 -28.37 22.94 1.91
N GLU A 72 -28.45 23.18 0.59
CA GLU A 72 -29.36 24.17 0.00
C GLU A 72 -30.84 23.78 0.21
N ILE A 73 -31.15 22.47 0.17
CA ILE A 73 -32.51 21.98 0.50
C ILE A 73 -32.83 22.25 1.98
N CYS A 74 -31.90 22.00 2.89
CA CYS A 74 -32.08 22.32 4.32
C CYS A 74 -32.38 23.81 4.52
N ASP A 75 -31.62 24.69 3.85
CA ASP A 75 -31.83 26.13 3.90
C ASP A 75 -33.24 26.49 3.40
N SER A 76 -33.78 25.82 2.37
CA SER A 76 -35.13 26.03 1.84
C SER A 76 -36.24 25.69 2.84
N TYR A 77 -35.95 24.84 3.81
CA TYR A 77 -36.81 24.50 4.96
C TYR A 77 -36.47 25.32 6.23
N ARG A 78 -35.67 26.37 6.14
CA ARG A 78 -35.18 27.18 7.27
C ARG A 78 -34.39 26.42 8.33
N LYS A 79 -33.75 25.30 7.93
CA LYS A 79 -32.94 24.45 8.79
C LYS A 79 -31.46 24.84 8.68
N TYR A 80 -31.08 25.96 9.25
CA TYR A 80 -29.74 26.56 9.10
C TYR A 80 -28.66 26.01 10.01
N SER A 81 -28.98 25.07 10.93
CA SER A 81 -27.99 24.54 11.88
C SER A 81 -26.93 23.68 11.19
N PHE A 82 -25.67 23.81 11.61
CA PHE A 82 -24.57 22.97 11.16
C PHE A 82 -24.86 21.48 11.35
N TRP A 83 -25.37 21.10 12.52
CA TRP A 83 -25.68 19.71 12.83
C TRP A 83 -26.84 19.16 12.00
N VAL A 84 -27.81 19.99 11.68
CA VAL A 84 -28.93 19.57 10.83
C VAL A 84 -28.47 19.37 9.39
N HIS A 85 -27.61 20.22 8.83
CA HIS A 85 -27.06 20.02 7.49
C HIS A 85 -26.26 18.73 7.39
N ASN A 86 -25.32 18.50 8.31
CA ASN A 86 -24.54 17.27 8.32
C ASN A 86 -25.39 16.03 8.64
N GLY A 87 -26.35 16.17 9.54
CA GLY A 87 -27.34 15.13 9.81
C GLY A 87 -28.18 14.79 8.59
N ALA A 88 -28.58 15.78 7.79
CA ALA A 88 -29.34 15.55 6.55
C ALA A 88 -28.49 14.88 5.45
N VAL A 89 -27.19 15.11 5.41
CA VAL A 89 -26.29 14.38 4.50
C VAL A 89 -26.21 12.91 4.88
N LEU A 90 -26.21 12.56 6.16
CA LEU A 90 -26.10 11.17 6.64
C LEU A 90 -27.46 10.46 6.70
N PHE A 91 -28.49 11.17 7.16
CA PHE A 91 -29.83 10.64 7.45
C PHE A 91 -30.93 11.25 6.56
N GLY A 92 -30.55 11.82 5.41
CA GLY A 92 -31.49 12.47 4.48
C GLY A 92 -32.57 11.54 3.95
N TRP A 93 -32.33 10.23 3.93
CA TRP A 93 -33.32 9.23 3.60
C TRP A 93 -34.52 9.22 4.54
N ALA A 94 -34.38 9.71 5.77
CA ALA A 94 -35.47 9.87 6.73
C ALA A 94 -35.89 11.35 6.88
N LEU A 95 -34.92 12.28 6.96
CA LEU A 95 -35.19 13.68 7.23
C LEU A 95 -35.85 14.42 6.06
N LEU A 96 -35.42 14.17 4.82
CA LEU A 96 -36.02 14.84 3.65
C LEU A 96 -37.48 14.44 3.43
N PRO A 97 -37.88 13.14 3.48
CA PRO A 97 -39.27 12.77 3.46
C PRO A 97 -40.07 13.39 4.62
N TYR A 98 -39.54 13.31 5.84
CA TYR A 98 -40.19 13.90 7.02
C TYR A 98 -40.49 15.39 6.80
N TRP A 99 -39.53 16.20 6.38
CA TRP A 99 -39.76 17.61 6.11
C TRP A 99 -40.72 17.87 4.96
N GLY A 100 -40.65 17.04 3.91
CA GLY A 100 -41.49 17.19 2.74
C GLY A 100 -42.97 16.92 3.00
N TRP A 101 -43.30 15.99 3.91
CA TRP A 101 -44.69 15.61 4.25
C TRP A 101 -45.19 16.16 5.59
N SER A 102 -44.30 16.71 6.43
CA SER A 102 -44.72 17.30 7.70
C SER A 102 -45.55 18.55 7.48
N LYS A 103 -46.62 18.68 8.26
CA LYS A 103 -47.44 19.91 8.32
C LYS A 103 -46.75 21.03 9.12
N GLU A 104 -45.75 20.68 9.95
CA GLU A 104 -45.04 21.60 10.81
C GLU A 104 -43.84 22.27 10.10
N VAL A 105 -43.39 21.69 8.97
CA VAL A 105 -42.23 22.16 8.22
C VAL A 105 -42.68 22.64 6.86
N SER A 106 -42.61 23.93 6.61
CA SER A 106 -42.99 24.55 5.35
C SER A 106 -41.78 24.84 4.48
N TYR A 107 -41.95 24.68 3.17
CA TYR A 107 -40.98 25.11 2.15
C TYR A 107 -41.06 26.63 1.96
N HIS A 108 -39.94 27.34 2.01
CA HIS A 108 -39.84 28.80 1.94
C HIS A 108 -39.06 29.30 0.71
N GLY A 109 -38.83 28.46 -0.28
CA GLY A 109 -38.07 28.87 -1.47
C GLY A 109 -36.55 28.82 -1.30
N ILE A 110 -35.84 29.37 -2.25
CA ILE A 110 -34.36 29.33 -2.30
C ILE A 110 -33.77 30.02 -1.08
N GLY A 111 -32.97 29.30 -0.31
CA GLY A 111 -32.32 29.80 0.90
C GLY A 111 -33.26 30.07 2.07
N GLY A 112 -34.53 29.61 2.00
CA GLY A 112 -35.52 29.79 3.06
C GLY A 112 -35.93 31.22 3.33
N VAL A 113 -35.76 32.11 2.35
CA VAL A 113 -36.02 33.57 2.48
C VAL A 113 -37.30 33.90 1.73
N VAL A 114 -38.26 34.48 2.43
CA VAL A 114 -39.47 35.06 1.83
C VAL A 114 -39.10 36.42 1.23
N GLU A 115 -39.84 36.87 0.21
CA GLU A 115 -39.61 38.15 -0.46
C GLU A 115 -39.58 39.31 0.57
N GLY A 116 -38.45 40.01 0.64
CA GLY A 116 -38.22 41.08 1.63
C GLY A 116 -37.44 40.69 2.89
N GLU A 117 -37.23 39.41 3.18
CA GLU A 117 -36.40 38.98 4.30
C GLU A 117 -34.92 38.79 3.89
N ARG A 118 -34.00 39.13 4.80
CA ARG A 118 -32.57 38.86 4.59
C ARG A 118 -32.24 37.46 5.08
N ARG A 119 -31.47 36.70 4.26
CA ARG A 119 -30.91 35.41 4.69
C ARG A 119 -30.12 35.59 5.99
N PRO A 120 -30.32 34.73 7.03
CA PRO A 120 -29.53 34.82 8.24
C PRO A 120 -28.04 34.78 7.93
N LEU A 121 -27.27 35.75 8.43
CA LEU A 121 -25.81 35.75 8.25
C LEU A 121 -25.23 34.52 8.94
N ARG A 122 -24.44 33.74 8.21
CA ARG A 122 -23.69 32.65 8.81
C ARG A 122 -22.64 33.23 9.77
N ASN A 123 -22.54 32.66 10.98
CA ASN A 123 -21.48 33.02 11.90
C ASN A 123 -20.13 32.62 11.28
N LYS A 124 -19.09 33.48 11.43
CA LYS A 124 -17.72 33.21 10.94
C LYS A 124 -17.18 31.87 11.41
N GLY A 125 -17.46 31.48 12.65
CA GLY A 125 -17.06 30.16 13.18
C GLY A 125 -17.65 29.00 12.39
N ARG A 126 -18.89 29.12 11.92
CA ARG A 126 -19.54 28.13 11.07
C ARG A 126 -18.92 28.09 9.67
N GLU A 127 -18.63 29.23 9.06
CA GLU A 127 -17.97 29.28 7.75
C GLU A 127 -16.63 28.57 7.78
N TRP A 128 -15.83 28.79 8.85
CA TRP A 128 -14.59 28.07 9.07
C TRP A 128 -14.79 26.56 9.27
N ALA A 129 -15.79 26.15 10.05
CA ALA A 129 -16.08 24.73 10.28
C ALA A 129 -16.50 24.04 8.97
N ASP A 130 -17.37 24.64 8.17
CA ASP A 130 -17.79 24.13 6.86
C ASP A 130 -16.59 24.02 5.90
N ALA A 131 -15.71 25.03 5.87
CA ALA A 131 -14.52 25.06 5.01
C ALA A 131 -13.50 23.97 5.43
N ILE A 132 -13.23 23.81 6.72
CA ILE A 132 -12.32 22.78 7.25
C ILE A 132 -12.88 21.38 6.96
N LEU A 133 -14.17 21.15 7.22
CA LEU A 133 -14.81 19.87 6.96
C LEU A 133 -14.73 19.52 5.48
N PHE A 134 -15.07 20.46 4.60
CA PHE A 134 -14.92 20.28 3.16
C PHE A 134 -13.48 19.96 2.75
N ALA A 135 -12.50 20.72 3.25
CA ALA A 135 -11.09 20.52 2.93
C ALA A 135 -10.59 19.12 3.36
N VAL A 136 -10.97 18.67 4.57
CA VAL A 136 -10.60 17.33 5.07
C VAL A 136 -11.20 16.23 4.21
N PHE A 137 -12.50 16.32 3.88
CA PHE A 137 -13.14 15.33 3.03
C PHE A 137 -12.62 15.35 1.60
N ALA A 138 -12.39 16.52 1.01
CA ALA A 138 -11.81 16.65 -0.32
C ALA A 138 -10.40 16.07 -0.37
N ALA A 139 -9.55 16.39 0.60
CA ALA A 139 -8.21 15.83 0.70
C ALA A 139 -8.24 14.30 0.89
N TYR A 140 -9.11 13.79 1.77
CA TYR A 140 -9.29 12.36 1.97
C TYR A 140 -9.76 11.65 0.69
N PHE A 141 -10.69 12.27 -0.03
CA PHE A 141 -11.20 11.73 -1.30
C PHE A 141 -10.11 11.68 -2.37
N ILE A 142 -9.36 12.78 -2.57
CA ILE A 142 -8.24 12.85 -3.53
C ILE A 142 -7.19 11.79 -3.17
N ARG A 143 -6.83 11.69 -1.88
CA ARG A 143 -5.90 10.71 -1.37
C ARG A 143 -6.36 9.27 -1.62
N THR A 144 -7.64 8.99 -1.46
CA THR A 144 -8.19 7.64 -1.59
C THR A 144 -8.24 7.17 -3.04
N PHE A 145 -8.65 8.03 -3.97
CA PHE A 145 -8.98 7.62 -5.33
C PHE A 145 -7.99 8.08 -6.41
N PHE A 146 -7.23 9.14 -6.18
CA PHE A 146 -6.39 9.72 -7.24
C PHE A 146 -4.91 9.58 -6.98
N ILE A 147 -4.42 10.29 -5.99
CA ILE A 147 -2.99 10.42 -5.71
C ILE A 147 -2.73 10.43 -4.21
N GLU A 148 -1.64 9.80 -3.81
CA GLU A 148 -1.18 9.80 -2.43
C GLU A 148 0.31 10.11 -2.37
N LEU A 149 0.72 10.87 -1.34
CA LEU A 149 2.11 11.18 -1.07
C LEU A 149 2.70 10.16 -0.11
N TYR A 150 3.86 9.61 -0.47
CA TYR A 150 4.63 8.69 0.35
C TYR A 150 6.06 9.20 0.53
N THR A 151 6.62 9.01 1.71
CA THR A 151 8.03 9.28 1.99
C THR A 151 8.80 7.97 1.95
N ILE A 152 9.98 7.96 1.35
CA ILE A 152 10.90 6.82 1.34
C ILE A 152 11.71 6.81 2.64
N PRO A 153 11.48 5.85 3.56
CA PRO A 153 12.17 5.80 4.84
C PRO A 153 13.40 4.88 4.84
N THR A 154 13.55 4.00 3.84
CA THR A 154 14.57 2.95 3.79
C THR A 154 15.30 2.93 2.47
N SER A 155 16.52 2.40 2.47
CA SER A 155 17.43 2.30 1.33
C SER A 155 17.17 1.12 0.38
N SER A 156 16.09 0.37 0.58
CA SER A 156 15.81 -0.83 -0.25
C SER A 156 15.62 -0.56 -1.75
N MET A 157 15.39 0.69 -2.12
CA MET A 157 15.30 1.20 -3.50
C MET A 157 16.39 2.25 -3.79
N GLU A 158 17.46 2.27 -2.98
CA GLU A 158 18.52 3.27 -3.05
C GLU A 158 19.12 3.35 -4.45
N ASP A 159 19.59 4.54 -4.80
CA ASP A 159 20.04 5.00 -6.10
C ASP A 159 18.88 5.25 -7.10
N SER A 160 17.87 4.40 -7.17
CA SER A 160 16.62 4.69 -7.90
C SER A 160 15.73 5.69 -7.13
N LEU A 161 15.45 5.39 -5.86
CA LEU A 161 14.71 6.23 -4.93
C LEU A 161 15.52 6.39 -3.65
N LEU A 162 15.83 7.64 -3.31
CA LEU A 162 16.67 7.95 -2.15
C LEU A 162 15.85 8.06 -0.87
N VAL A 163 16.46 7.70 0.26
CA VAL A 163 15.87 7.98 1.58
C VAL A 163 15.61 9.48 1.71
N GLY A 164 14.37 9.84 2.07
CA GLY A 164 13.90 11.23 2.14
C GLY A 164 13.27 11.76 0.85
N ASP A 165 13.10 10.94 -0.19
CA ASP A 165 12.26 11.27 -1.34
C ASP A 165 10.78 11.27 -0.94
N PHE A 166 10.04 12.28 -1.38
CA PHE A 166 8.59 12.35 -1.29
C PHE A 166 7.99 12.04 -2.65
N LEU A 167 7.28 10.93 -2.74
CA LEU A 167 6.75 10.39 -3.98
C LEU A 167 5.28 10.72 -4.17
N PHE A 168 4.92 11.16 -5.36
CA PHE A 168 3.55 11.09 -5.85
C PHE A 168 3.26 9.71 -6.40
N VAL A 169 2.28 9.06 -5.81
CA VAL A 169 1.79 7.74 -6.23
C VAL A 169 0.42 7.90 -6.84
N SER A 170 0.31 7.55 -8.11
CA SER A 170 -0.95 7.58 -8.84
C SER A 170 -1.71 6.26 -8.66
N LYS A 171 -2.92 6.36 -8.16
CA LYS A 171 -3.85 5.22 -8.06
C LYS A 171 -4.61 4.98 -9.35
N MET A 172 -4.74 6.02 -10.18
CA MET A 172 -5.48 5.98 -11.44
C MET A 172 -4.81 5.10 -12.50
N HIS A 173 -3.47 4.94 -12.44
CA HIS A 173 -2.78 4.08 -13.42
C HIS A 173 -3.30 2.65 -13.39
N TYR A 174 -3.38 2.04 -12.20
CA TYR A 174 -3.85 0.66 -12.05
C TYR A 174 -5.34 0.55 -11.68
N GLY A 175 -6.03 1.70 -11.55
CA GLY A 175 -7.38 1.81 -11.06
C GLY A 175 -7.44 1.91 -9.53
N PRO A 176 -8.15 2.92 -9.00
CA PRO A 176 -8.28 3.11 -7.56
C PRO A 176 -9.07 1.95 -6.92
N ARG A 177 -8.58 1.50 -5.78
CA ARG A 177 -9.22 0.48 -4.97
C ARG A 177 -10.27 1.13 -4.06
N VAL A 178 -11.48 0.57 -4.03
CA VAL A 178 -12.49 0.96 -3.05
C VAL A 178 -11.99 0.56 -1.66
N PRO A 179 -12.03 1.45 -0.65
CA PRO A 179 -11.61 1.11 0.70
C PRO A 179 -12.35 -0.10 1.24
N GLN A 180 -11.61 -1.14 1.62
CA GLN A 180 -12.19 -2.33 2.26
C GLN A 180 -12.63 -2.04 3.70
N THR A 181 -11.98 -1.05 4.35
CA THR A 181 -12.28 -0.57 5.69
C THR A 181 -12.88 0.84 5.62
N PRO A 182 -14.19 0.98 5.32
CA PRO A 182 -14.81 2.28 5.01
C PRO A 182 -14.90 3.22 6.20
N ILE A 183 -14.95 2.69 7.42
CA ILE A 183 -15.05 3.50 8.64
C ILE A 183 -13.65 3.67 9.21
N ALA A 184 -12.97 4.74 8.79
CA ALA A 184 -11.63 5.09 9.24
C ALA A 184 -11.53 6.60 9.47
N PHE A 185 -10.65 7.01 10.40
CA PHE A 185 -10.40 8.42 10.63
C PHE A 185 -9.68 9.02 9.40
N PRO A 186 -10.20 10.11 8.84
CA PRO A 186 -9.62 10.72 7.65
C PRO A 186 -8.14 11.06 7.84
N LEU A 187 -7.34 10.87 6.79
CA LEU A 187 -5.90 11.19 6.71
C LEU A 187 -4.97 10.37 7.62
N VAL A 188 -5.50 9.55 8.53
CA VAL A 188 -4.70 8.60 9.34
C VAL A 188 -4.74 7.22 8.68
N HIS A 189 -3.56 6.57 8.53
CA HIS A 189 -3.51 5.29 7.81
C HIS A 189 -4.03 4.13 8.67
N HIS A 190 -3.42 3.87 9.84
CA HIS A 190 -3.80 2.74 10.70
C HIS A 190 -3.81 3.04 12.20
N THR A 191 -2.91 3.87 12.72
CA THR A 191 -2.73 4.11 14.15
C THR A 191 -2.59 5.61 14.40
N PHE A 192 -3.27 6.12 15.41
CA PHE A 192 -3.09 7.51 15.86
C PHE A 192 -1.66 7.75 16.34
N PRO A 193 -1.12 8.97 16.18
CA PRO A 193 0.13 9.36 16.81
C PRO A 193 0.10 9.08 18.32
N LYS A 194 1.25 8.77 18.93
CA LYS A 194 1.35 8.48 20.38
C LYS A 194 0.78 9.62 21.24
N ILE A 195 0.93 10.87 20.79
CA ILE A 195 0.36 12.07 21.43
C ILE A 195 -1.18 12.03 21.55
N LEU A 196 -1.86 11.32 20.60
CA LEU A 196 -3.31 11.11 20.60
C LEU A 196 -3.70 9.72 21.13
N GLY A 197 -2.83 9.09 21.93
CA GLY A 197 -3.07 7.82 22.59
C GLY A 197 -2.65 6.57 21.82
N GLY A 198 -2.13 6.67 20.59
CA GLY A 198 -1.57 5.54 19.84
C GLY A 198 -2.57 4.42 19.50
N GLY A 199 -3.88 4.69 19.62
CA GLY A 199 -4.94 3.73 19.35
C GLY A 199 -5.17 3.50 17.86
N GLN A 200 -5.99 2.49 17.53
CA GLN A 200 -6.40 2.15 16.18
C GLN A 200 -7.30 3.26 15.60
N ALA A 201 -6.99 3.72 14.38
CA ALA A 201 -7.69 4.84 13.73
C ALA A 201 -8.80 4.38 12.75
N TYR A 202 -9.26 3.14 12.84
CA TYR A 202 -10.31 2.58 12.00
C TYR A 202 -11.11 1.52 12.77
N PHE A 203 -12.31 1.24 12.29
CA PHE A 203 -13.09 0.09 12.73
C PHE A 203 -12.87 -1.07 11.75
N SER A 204 -12.53 -2.25 12.28
CA SER A 204 -12.28 -3.45 11.46
C SER A 204 -13.55 -4.03 10.82
N LYS A 205 -14.73 -3.62 11.30
CA LYS A 205 -16.05 -3.99 10.75
C LYS A 205 -16.90 -2.73 10.56
N PRO A 206 -17.73 -2.65 9.48
CA PRO A 206 -17.86 -3.62 8.39
C PRO A 206 -16.62 -3.63 7.50
N GLN A 207 -16.29 -4.79 6.93
CA GLN A 207 -15.27 -4.96 5.92
C GLN A 207 -15.94 -5.22 4.57
N LEU A 208 -15.60 -4.42 3.57
CA LEU A 208 -16.12 -4.57 2.21
C LEU A 208 -15.28 -5.56 1.41
N PRO A 209 -15.84 -6.29 0.45
CA PRO A 209 -15.08 -7.12 -0.46
C PRO A 209 -14.13 -6.26 -1.31
N TYR A 210 -13.05 -6.89 -1.79
CA TYR A 210 -12.16 -6.23 -2.73
C TYR A 210 -12.89 -5.82 -4.01
N TYR A 211 -12.75 -4.56 -4.36
CA TYR A 211 -13.21 -4.02 -5.63
C TYR A 211 -12.26 -2.92 -6.11
N ARG A 212 -11.86 -3.02 -7.38
CA ARG A 212 -10.99 -2.04 -8.04
C ARG A 212 -11.72 -1.43 -9.23
N LEU A 213 -11.72 -0.11 -9.31
CA LEU A 213 -12.23 0.62 -10.46
C LEU A 213 -11.28 0.44 -11.67
N PRO A 214 -11.75 0.61 -12.90
CA PRO A 214 -10.89 0.55 -14.08
C PRO A 214 -9.71 1.52 -13.98
N GLY A 215 -8.53 1.05 -14.37
CA GLY A 215 -7.30 1.84 -14.47
C GLY A 215 -6.96 2.19 -15.91
N PHE A 216 -5.92 3.02 -16.09
CA PHE A 216 -5.41 3.39 -17.42
C PHE A 216 -4.50 2.30 -18.00
N GLN A 217 -3.91 1.46 -17.15
CA GLN A 217 -3.00 0.39 -17.54
C GLN A 217 -2.95 -0.71 -16.48
N ASP A 218 -2.47 -1.88 -16.88
CA ASP A 218 -2.10 -2.96 -15.96
C ASP A 218 -0.69 -2.74 -15.40
N VAL A 219 -0.38 -3.45 -14.30
CA VAL A 219 0.97 -3.50 -13.74
C VAL A 219 1.88 -4.22 -14.74
N LYS A 220 3.00 -3.58 -15.09
CA LYS A 220 3.98 -4.09 -16.05
C LYS A 220 5.32 -4.39 -15.39
N ARG A 221 6.13 -5.24 -16.03
CA ARG A 221 7.53 -5.44 -15.64
C ARG A 221 8.25 -4.08 -15.65
N ASN A 222 9.10 -3.86 -14.66
CA ASN A 222 9.88 -2.65 -14.39
C ASN A 222 9.09 -1.45 -13.81
N ASP A 223 7.78 -1.54 -13.63
CA ASP A 223 7.04 -0.51 -12.89
C ASP A 223 7.50 -0.45 -11.44
N LEU A 224 7.64 0.76 -10.89
CA LEU A 224 7.79 0.98 -9.45
C LEU A 224 6.41 1.03 -8.81
N VAL A 225 6.09 -0.01 -8.05
CA VAL A 225 4.75 -0.27 -7.53
C VAL A 225 4.72 -0.07 -6.03
N VAL A 226 3.73 0.70 -5.57
CA VAL A 226 3.38 0.79 -4.15
C VAL A 226 2.28 -0.23 -3.88
N PHE A 227 2.47 -1.02 -2.82
CA PHE A 227 1.55 -2.08 -2.42
C PHE A 227 1.52 -2.24 -0.90
N ASN A 228 0.42 -2.80 -0.37
CA ASN A 228 0.33 -3.17 1.03
C ASN A 228 1.16 -4.43 1.30
N PHE A 229 1.90 -4.44 2.41
CA PHE A 229 2.82 -5.51 2.73
C PHE A 229 2.11 -6.87 2.88
N PRO A 230 2.45 -7.89 2.06
CA PRO A 230 1.67 -9.12 2.00
C PRO A 230 1.84 -10.03 3.22
N ALA A 231 2.95 -9.92 3.95
CA ALA A 231 3.20 -10.73 5.15
C ALA A 231 2.80 -10.04 6.47
N ASN A 232 2.10 -8.90 6.41
CA ASN A 232 1.72 -8.11 7.58
C ASN A 232 0.21 -8.17 7.89
N ASP A 233 -0.44 -9.30 7.59
CA ASP A 233 -1.81 -9.61 8.01
C ASP A 233 -1.91 -9.76 9.54
N THR A 234 -0.90 -10.39 10.13
CA THR A 234 -0.72 -10.55 11.57
C THR A 234 0.60 -9.92 11.98
N LEU A 235 0.60 -9.10 13.02
CA LEU A 235 1.79 -8.43 13.55
C LEU A 235 1.74 -8.31 15.06
N THR A 236 2.90 -8.11 15.66
CA THR A 236 3.03 -7.74 17.07
C THR A 236 3.10 -6.22 17.20
N MET A 237 2.43 -5.66 18.18
CA MET A 237 2.40 -4.21 18.40
C MET A 237 3.78 -3.64 18.76
N GLU A 238 4.64 -4.47 19.31
CA GLU A 238 5.99 -4.10 19.77
C GLU A 238 6.95 -3.94 18.58
N PHE A 239 6.90 -4.86 17.61
CA PHE A 239 7.81 -4.85 16.46
C PHE A 239 7.22 -4.24 15.19
N GLN A 240 5.88 -4.13 15.11
CA GLN A 240 5.19 -3.63 13.92
C GLN A 240 5.65 -4.38 12.65
N SER A 241 6.08 -3.65 11.61
CA SER A 241 6.59 -4.22 10.36
C SER A 241 8.09 -4.55 10.37
N GLN A 242 8.82 -4.22 11.44
CA GLN A 242 10.26 -4.46 11.51
C GLN A 242 10.61 -5.94 11.54
N VAL A 243 9.82 -6.74 12.28
CA VAL A 243 9.93 -8.21 12.30
C VAL A 243 8.52 -8.77 12.13
N THR A 244 8.32 -9.63 11.13
CA THR A 244 7.00 -10.21 10.90
C THR A 244 6.62 -11.20 12.00
N TYR A 245 5.33 -11.33 12.29
CA TYR A 245 4.83 -12.36 13.21
C TYR A 245 5.34 -13.77 12.84
N TYR A 246 5.33 -14.06 11.55
CA TYR A 246 5.79 -15.36 11.03
C TYR A 246 7.29 -15.58 11.22
N ASP A 247 8.11 -14.52 11.19
CA ASP A 247 9.54 -14.61 11.50
C ASP A 247 9.75 -14.88 12.99
N LEU A 248 8.99 -14.23 13.85
CA LEU A 248 9.05 -14.47 15.30
C LEU A 248 8.68 -15.92 15.63
N VAL A 249 7.59 -16.43 15.04
CA VAL A 249 7.17 -17.82 15.22
C VAL A 249 8.23 -18.79 14.71
N ARG A 250 8.83 -18.54 13.53
CA ARG A 250 9.94 -19.35 13.01
C ARG A 250 11.15 -19.33 13.92
N ARG A 251 11.55 -18.15 14.40
CA ARG A 251 12.66 -18.02 15.38
C ARG A 251 12.39 -18.84 16.62
N ALA A 252 11.21 -18.72 17.20
CA ALA A 252 10.84 -19.47 18.39
C ALA A 252 10.88 -20.98 18.18
N TYR A 253 10.40 -21.47 17.03
CA TYR A 253 10.38 -22.90 16.69
C TYR A 253 11.77 -23.48 16.44
N TYR A 254 12.65 -22.76 15.72
CA TYR A 254 13.96 -23.26 15.32
C TYR A 254 15.09 -22.95 16.31
N ASP A 255 14.83 -22.19 17.37
CA ASP A 255 15.80 -21.95 18.43
C ASP A 255 15.79 -23.12 19.43
N PRO A 256 16.87 -23.93 19.49
CA PRO A 256 16.92 -25.12 20.35
C PRO A 256 16.83 -24.76 21.85
N SER A 257 17.18 -23.53 22.23
CA SER A 257 17.17 -23.06 23.64
C SER A 257 15.76 -22.92 24.20
N ASN A 258 14.75 -22.77 23.34
CA ASN A 258 13.37 -22.55 23.75
C ASN A 258 12.62 -23.83 24.17
N GLY A 259 13.14 -25.02 23.88
CA GLY A 259 12.47 -26.29 24.16
C GLY A 259 11.13 -26.50 23.42
N ILE A 260 10.89 -25.72 22.37
CA ILE A 260 9.67 -25.74 21.55
C ILE A 260 9.80 -26.85 20.48
N THR A 261 8.83 -27.76 20.43
CA THR A 261 8.84 -28.90 19.52
C THR A 261 7.73 -28.86 18.46
N THR A 262 6.74 -27.98 18.62
CA THR A 262 5.62 -27.85 17.68
C THR A 262 5.38 -26.39 17.28
N TRP A 263 4.85 -26.20 16.07
CA TRP A 263 4.46 -24.88 15.57
C TRP A 263 3.40 -24.18 16.44
N ASP A 264 2.50 -24.94 17.05
CA ASP A 264 1.46 -24.40 17.92
C ASP A 264 2.04 -23.91 19.24
N GLN A 265 3.03 -24.61 19.82
CA GLN A 265 3.79 -24.10 20.97
C GLN A 265 4.53 -22.79 20.62
N ALA A 266 5.14 -22.70 19.44
CA ALA A 266 5.81 -21.48 19.00
C ALA A 266 4.83 -20.31 18.86
N ARG A 267 3.65 -20.52 18.24
CA ARG A 267 2.59 -19.50 18.15
C ARG A 267 2.13 -19.04 19.54
N ASN A 268 1.79 -20.00 20.40
CA ASN A 268 1.34 -19.69 21.75
C ASN A 268 2.39 -18.89 22.53
N ALA A 269 3.67 -19.22 22.40
CA ALA A 269 4.75 -18.47 23.03
C ALA A 269 4.80 -17.00 22.56
N ILE A 270 4.61 -16.75 21.27
CA ILE A 270 4.57 -15.38 20.74
C ILE A 270 3.32 -14.65 21.22
N GLU A 271 2.14 -15.29 21.20
CA GLU A 271 0.88 -14.69 21.60
C GLU A 271 0.79 -14.38 23.11
N GLN A 272 1.51 -15.13 23.93
CA GLN A 272 1.62 -14.87 25.37
C GLN A 272 2.56 -13.72 25.70
N ASN A 273 3.62 -13.53 24.92
CA ASN A 273 4.66 -12.53 25.19
C ASN A 273 4.44 -11.20 24.47
N PHE A 274 3.65 -11.17 23.40
CA PHE A 274 3.45 -9.99 22.56
C PHE A 274 1.97 -9.76 22.27
N ARG A 275 1.61 -8.49 22.10
CA ARG A 275 0.25 -8.13 21.69
C ARG A 275 0.07 -8.33 20.20
N VAL A 276 -0.52 -9.45 19.83
CA VAL A 276 -0.79 -9.82 18.42
C VAL A 276 -2.09 -9.18 17.93
N ILE A 277 -2.03 -8.55 16.76
CA ILE A 277 -3.20 -7.96 16.08
C ILE A 277 -3.22 -8.37 14.60
N SER A 278 -4.43 -8.41 14.02
CA SER A 278 -4.61 -8.57 12.57
C SER A 278 -5.05 -7.25 11.94
N ARG A 279 -4.55 -6.97 10.73
CA ARG A 279 -4.89 -5.77 9.95
C ARG A 279 -5.55 -6.13 8.63
N PRO A 280 -6.67 -5.47 8.26
CA PRO A 280 -7.21 -5.51 6.91
C PRO A 280 -6.16 -5.09 5.88
N VAL A 281 -6.27 -5.56 4.64
CA VAL A 281 -5.27 -5.32 3.58
C VAL A 281 -4.98 -3.83 3.40
N ASP A 282 -6.02 -2.99 3.33
CA ASP A 282 -5.91 -1.54 3.13
C ASP A 282 -5.38 -0.75 4.34
N LYS A 283 -5.08 -1.44 5.45
CA LYS A 283 -4.49 -0.88 6.69
C LYS A 283 -3.11 -1.41 7.00
N ARG A 284 -2.55 -2.28 6.14
CA ARG A 284 -1.17 -2.76 6.27
C ARG A 284 -0.19 -1.69 5.79
N GLU A 285 1.07 -1.78 6.22
CA GLU A 285 2.12 -0.86 5.78
C GLU A 285 2.29 -0.88 4.27
N ASN A 286 2.63 0.28 3.71
CA ASN A 286 2.88 0.44 2.29
C ASN A 286 4.36 0.24 2.00
N TYR A 287 4.65 -0.62 1.04
CA TYR A 287 5.98 -0.90 0.52
C TYR A 287 6.06 -0.42 -0.92
N ILE A 288 7.26 -0.05 -1.34
CA ILE A 288 7.56 0.23 -2.74
C ILE A 288 8.67 -0.67 -3.22
N LYS A 289 8.46 -1.33 -4.35
CA LYS A 289 9.43 -2.20 -5.03
C LYS A 289 9.26 -2.12 -6.54
N ARG A 290 10.24 -2.64 -7.26
CA ARG A 290 10.13 -2.86 -8.70
C ARG A 290 9.38 -4.16 -8.97
N CYS A 291 8.36 -4.11 -9.84
CA CYS A 291 7.72 -5.29 -10.38
C CYS A 291 8.65 -5.93 -11.41
N VAL A 292 9.33 -7.00 -11.05
CA VAL A 292 10.26 -7.68 -11.97
C VAL A 292 9.60 -8.84 -12.71
N GLY A 293 8.44 -9.31 -12.24
CA GLY A 293 7.70 -10.38 -12.89
C GLY A 293 6.19 -10.23 -12.67
N VAL A 294 5.42 -10.59 -13.67
CA VAL A 294 3.94 -10.56 -13.69
C VAL A 294 3.36 -11.96 -13.81
N GLY A 295 2.06 -12.09 -13.62
CA GLY A 295 1.39 -13.39 -13.73
C GLY A 295 1.66 -14.09 -15.06
N GLY A 296 2.04 -15.37 -14.98
CA GLY A 296 2.43 -16.23 -16.11
C GLY A 296 3.94 -16.33 -16.37
N ASP A 297 4.73 -15.38 -15.81
CA ASP A 297 6.19 -15.38 -16.00
C ASP A 297 6.86 -16.55 -15.26
N THR A 298 7.89 -17.13 -15.87
CA THR A 298 8.83 -18.05 -15.20
C THR A 298 10.08 -17.27 -14.78
N LEU A 299 10.27 -17.09 -13.48
CA LEU A 299 11.34 -16.29 -12.91
C LEU A 299 12.43 -17.20 -12.32
N SER A 300 13.69 -16.86 -12.59
CA SER A 300 14.84 -17.43 -11.86
C SER A 300 15.93 -16.38 -11.68
N ILE A 301 16.74 -16.54 -10.65
CA ILE A 301 17.96 -15.74 -10.41
C ILE A 301 19.13 -16.70 -10.36
N ARG A 302 20.21 -16.40 -11.07
CA ARG A 302 21.45 -17.17 -11.11
C ARG A 302 22.63 -16.23 -10.98
N ASN A 303 23.39 -16.37 -9.91
CA ASN A 303 24.51 -15.49 -9.58
C ASN A 303 24.12 -14.01 -9.70
N ASP A 304 23.04 -13.63 -9.01
CA ASP A 304 22.43 -12.28 -9.02
C ASP A 304 21.79 -11.83 -10.35
N THR A 305 21.95 -12.58 -11.43
CA THR A 305 21.34 -12.25 -12.72
C THR A 305 19.91 -12.76 -12.77
N LEU A 306 18.97 -11.85 -13.03
CA LEU A 306 17.55 -12.16 -13.16
C LEU A 306 17.23 -12.68 -14.56
N PHE A 307 16.49 -13.79 -14.62
CA PHE A 307 15.97 -14.36 -15.85
C PHE A 307 14.44 -14.41 -15.78
N ILE A 308 13.80 -14.02 -16.89
CA ILE A 308 12.36 -14.15 -17.09
C ILE A 308 12.15 -14.95 -18.38
N ASP A 309 11.39 -16.03 -18.28
CA ASP A 309 11.13 -16.96 -19.39
C ASP A 309 12.43 -17.47 -20.04
N GLY A 310 13.45 -17.73 -19.21
CA GLY A 310 14.77 -18.20 -19.65
C GLY A 310 15.68 -17.16 -20.28
N LYS A 311 15.23 -15.92 -20.43
CA LYS A 311 16.01 -14.80 -21.00
C LYS A 311 16.47 -13.86 -19.89
N ILE A 312 17.65 -13.24 -20.05
CA ILE A 312 18.13 -12.22 -19.12
C ILE A 312 17.12 -11.06 -19.12
N ALA A 313 16.63 -10.73 -17.92
CA ALA A 313 15.72 -9.62 -17.75
C ALA A 313 16.48 -8.27 -17.85
N TYR A 314 15.75 -7.22 -18.22
CA TYR A 314 16.29 -5.87 -18.19
C TYR A 314 16.74 -5.51 -16.77
N GLU A 315 17.99 -5.09 -16.62
CA GLU A 315 18.57 -4.60 -15.36
C GLU A 315 18.76 -3.09 -15.46
N PRO A 316 18.06 -2.28 -14.64
CA PRO A 316 18.29 -0.84 -14.57
C PRO A 316 19.72 -0.50 -14.14
N GLU A 317 20.27 0.60 -14.64
CA GLU A 317 21.64 1.04 -14.35
C GLU A 317 21.93 1.28 -12.86
N HIS A 318 20.91 1.69 -12.12
CA HIS A 318 20.98 2.04 -10.69
C HIS A 318 20.79 0.85 -9.73
N ILE A 319 20.88 -0.39 -10.23
CA ILE A 319 20.80 -1.56 -9.36
C ILE A 319 22.04 -1.66 -8.49
N GLN A 320 21.81 -1.84 -7.19
CA GLN A 320 22.88 -2.00 -6.22
C GLN A 320 23.07 -3.45 -5.78
N TYR A 321 24.33 -3.81 -5.61
CA TYR A 321 24.75 -5.09 -5.03
C TYR A 321 25.78 -4.84 -3.92
N SER A 322 26.00 -5.83 -3.05
CA SER A 322 27.02 -5.75 -2.01
C SER A 322 28.41 -6.02 -2.57
N TYR A 323 29.33 -5.14 -2.25
CA TYR A 323 30.74 -5.25 -2.55
C TYR A 323 31.55 -5.20 -1.28
N ARG A 324 32.78 -5.72 -1.34
CA ARG A 324 33.77 -5.59 -0.29
C ARG A 324 35.11 -5.11 -0.86
N ILE A 325 35.78 -4.24 -0.13
CA ILE A 325 37.13 -3.75 -0.45
C ILE A 325 38.02 -3.96 0.77
N LYS A 326 39.29 -4.32 0.56
CA LYS A 326 40.22 -4.45 1.67
C LYS A 326 40.50 -3.06 2.26
N ARG A 327 40.42 -2.96 3.60
CA ARG A 327 40.78 -1.70 4.27
C ARG A 327 42.26 -1.45 4.12
N THR A 328 42.64 -0.28 3.62
CA THR A 328 43.98 0.24 3.49
C THR A 328 44.09 1.55 4.26
N ASP A 329 45.32 2.05 4.47
CA ASP A 329 45.53 3.34 5.15
C ASP A 329 44.89 4.51 4.41
N ASP A 330 44.71 4.40 3.09
CA ASP A 330 44.02 5.38 2.23
C ASP A 330 42.49 5.28 2.30
N PHE A 331 41.91 4.27 2.97
CA PHE A 331 40.46 4.10 3.09
C PHE A 331 39.86 5.11 4.07
N SER A 332 38.80 5.81 3.63
CA SER A 332 37.93 6.56 4.53
C SER A 332 36.45 6.40 4.15
N VAL A 333 35.58 6.40 5.15
CA VAL A 333 34.11 6.39 4.94
C VAL A 333 33.69 7.61 4.11
N GLN A 334 34.40 8.73 4.19
CA GLN A 334 34.08 9.92 3.42
C GLN A 334 34.20 9.68 1.92
N LYS A 335 35.17 8.89 1.45
CA LYS A 335 35.33 8.53 0.03
C LYS A 335 34.13 7.72 -0.48
N LEU A 336 33.55 6.85 0.35
CA LEU A 336 32.28 6.14 0.01
C LEU A 336 31.10 7.11 -0.11
N ILE A 337 31.00 8.06 0.82
CA ILE A 337 29.94 9.09 0.79
C ILE A 337 30.10 9.99 -0.45
N ASP A 338 31.32 10.38 -0.78
CA ASP A 338 31.63 11.23 -1.95
C ASP A 338 31.31 10.47 -3.28
N ALA A 339 31.40 9.15 -3.27
CA ALA A 339 31.00 8.27 -4.36
C ALA A 339 29.47 7.99 -4.37
N ASN A 340 28.67 8.74 -3.60
CA ASN A 340 27.22 8.57 -3.42
C ASN A 340 26.80 7.18 -2.87
N ILE A 341 27.68 6.50 -2.16
CA ILE A 341 27.33 5.26 -1.46
C ILE A 341 26.63 5.63 -0.17
N TYR A 342 25.43 5.09 0.02
CA TYR A 342 24.57 5.45 1.15
C TYR A 342 25.18 5.03 2.49
N TYR A 343 25.20 5.98 3.43
CA TYR A 343 25.65 5.78 4.79
C TYR A 343 24.69 6.43 5.78
N ASN A 344 24.00 5.65 6.57
CA ASN A 344 23.11 6.15 7.61
C ASN A 344 23.88 6.26 8.94
N ARG A 345 24.25 7.49 9.32
CA ARG A 345 24.93 7.78 10.59
C ARG A 345 24.06 7.51 11.82
N ASN A 346 22.72 7.55 11.66
CA ASN A 346 21.75 7.47 12.74
C ASN A 346 20.97 6.14 12.73
N ALA A 347 21.49 5.11 12.05
CA ALA A 347 20.84 3.82 12.01
C ALA A 347 20.68 3.24 13.43
N PRO A 348 19.45 2.90 13.88
CA PRO A 348 19.26 2.26 15.16
C PRO A 348 20.00 0.91 15.19
N ASN A 349 20.65 0.62 16.33
CA ASN A 349 21.38 -0.64 16.60
C ASN A 349 22.60 -0.90 15.72
N GLY A 350 23.28 0.14 15.23
CA GLY A 350 24.51 -0.02 14.44
C GLY A 350 24.31 -0.64 13.06
N GLY A 351 23.08 -0.65 12.55
CA GLY A 351 22.72 -1.15 11.21
C GLY A 351 23.22 -0.23 10.10
N HIS A 352 24.53 0.03 10.09
CA HIS A 352 25.20 0.76 9.01
C HIS A 352 25.21 -0.13 7.77
N GLU A 353 24.84 0.42 6.62
CA GLU A 353 24.98 -0.28 5.33
C GLU A 353 26.44 -0.47 4.93
N ILE A 354 27.34 0.18 5.64
CA ILE A 354 28.80 0.00 5.57
C ILE A 354 29.22 -0.78 6.81
N MET A 355 29.74 -1.99 6.62
CA MET A 355 30.17 -2.88 7.68
C MET A 355 31.66 -3.19 7.55
N GLU A 356 32.41 -3.03 8.64
CA GLU A 356 33.76 -3.56 8.75
C GLU A 356 33.70 -5.02 9.19
N THR A 357 34.39 -5.89 8.47
CA THR A 357 34.46 -7.33 8.76
C THR A 357 35.74 -7.65 9.53
N ALA A 358 35.71 -8.70 10.34
CA ALA A 358 36.83 -9.12 11.17
C ALA A 358 38.11 -9.49 10.36
N ASP A 359 37.96 -9.80 9.08
CA ASP A 359 39.05 -10.11 8.14
C ASP A 359 39.65 -8.87 7.46
N GLY A 360 39.30 -7.65 7.94
CA GLY A 360 39.90 -6.37 7.49
C GLY A 360 39.32 -5.86 6.17
N TYR A 361 38.10 -6.31 5.81
CA TYR A 361 37.40 -5.74 4.67
C TYR A 361 36.31 -4.78 5.13
N VAL A 362 35.94 -3.87 4.24
CA VAL A 362 34.77 -3.01 4.36
C VAL A 362 33.74 -3.46 3.32
N GLN A 363 32.56 -3.79 3.78
CA GLN A 363 31.43 -4.19 2.94
C GLN A 363 30.44 -3.03 2.81
N PHE A 364 29.92 -2.79 1.61
CA PHE A 364 28.95 -1.74 1.28
C PHE A 364 28.11 -2.13 0.07
N ASN A 365 26.95 -1.47 -0.13
CA ASN A 365 26.12 -1.62 -1.31
C ASN A 365 26.40 -0.49 -2.30
N ALA A 366 26.53 -0.83 -3.58
CA ALA A 366 26.87 0.13 -4.63
C ALA A 366 26.28 -0.28 -5.98
N SER A 367 25.97 0.72 -6.82
CA SER A 367 25.72 0.56 -8.25
C SER A 367 27.04 0.60 -9.04
N LYS A 368 26.96 0.34 -10.34
CA LYS A 368 28.12 0.47 -11.24
C LYS A 368 28.68 1.90 -11.25
N ASP A 369 27.79 2.90 -11.20
CA ASP A 369 28.18 4.32 -11.19
C ASP A 369 28.86 4.70 -9.88
N ASN A 370 28.35 4.21 -8.74
CA ASN A 370 29.00 4.42 -7.45
C ASN A 370 30.42 3.82 -7.43
N LEU A 371 30.59 2.62 -7.98
CA LEU A 371 31.92 1.98 -8.05
C LEU A 371 32.88 2.77 -8.94
N LYS A 372 32.40 3.29 -10.08
CA LYS A 372 33.21 4.14 -10.95
C LYS A 372 33.67 5.40 -10.22
N ALA A 373 32.74 6.11 -9.56
CA ALA A 373 33.06 7.30 -8.79
C ALA A 373 34.01 6.99 -7.61
N LEU A 374 33.86 5.83 -6.95
CA LEU A 374 34.78 5.40 -5.90
C LEU A 374 36.20 5.20 -6.45
N CYS A 375 36.31 4.56 -7.61
CA CYS A 375 37.62 4.30 -8.23
C CYS A 375 38.30 5.54 -8.83
N GLU A 376 37.61 6.68 -8.91
CA GLU A 376 38.23 7.98 -9.21
C GLU A 376 38.95 8.58 -7.98
N THR A 377 38.56 8.16 -6.77
CA THR A 377 39.11 8.68 -5.51
C THR A 377 40.02 7.69 -4.76
N MET A 378 40.02 6.42 -5.17
CA MET A 378 40.81 5.33 -4.58
C MET A 378 41.52 4.53 -5.66
N ASP A 379 42.68 3.93 -5.31
CA ASP A 379 43.37 3.00 -6.20
C ASP A 379 42.65 1.63 -6.28
N CYS A 380 41.66 1.54 -7.15
CA CYS A 380 40.95 0.28 -7.41
C CYS A 380 41.75 -0.69 -8.29
N ALA A 381 42.86 -0.27 -8.89
CA ALA A 381 43.70 -1.17 -9.70
C ALA A 381 44.43 -2.17 -8.80
N SER A 382 44.98 -1.69 -7.67
CA SER A 382 45.66 -2.54 -6.69
C SER A 382 44.69 -3.18 -5.69
N ASN A 383 43.54 -2.56 -5.44
CA ASN A 383 42.54 -3.01 -4.46
C ASN A 383 41.10 -2.93 -5.02
N PRO A 384 40.73 -3.79 -5.98
CA PRO A 384 39.43 -3.71 -6.64
C PRO A 384 38.29 -4.11 -5.70
N PRO A 385 37.15 -3.37 -5.70
CA PRO A 385 35.95 -3.79 -5.02
C PRO A 385 35.47 -5.15 -5.58
N LYS A 386 35.34 -6.15 -4.71
CA LYS A 386 34.87 -7.48 -5.09
C LYS A 386 33.41 -7.66 -4.69
N ARG A 387 32.60 -8.20 -5.60
CA ARG A 387 31.21 -8.56 -5.30
C ARG A 387 31.17 -9.60 -4.19
N VAL A 388 30.29 -9.44 -3.23
CA VAL A 388 30.14 -10.37 -2.10
C VAL A 388 29.32 -11.56 -2.56
N ASP A 389 29.86 -12.76 -2.41
CA ASP A 389 29.04 -13.97 -2.41
C ASP A 389 28.27 -14.01 -1.09
N PHE A 390 27.04 -13.49 -1.13
CA PHE A 390 26.22 -13.32 0.06
C PHE A 390 25.83 -14.65 0.70
N GLU A 391 25.63 -15.69 -0.10
CA GLU A 391 25.26 -17.04 0.40
C GLU A 391 26.44 -17.68 1.13
N ALA A 392 27.65 -17.60 0.56
CA ALA A 392 28.85 -18.09 1.23
C ALA A 392 29.17 -17.27 2.50
N PHE A 393 28.93 -15.95 2.47
CA PHE A 393 29.07 -15.09 3.64
C PHE A 393 28.10 -15.50 4.75
N MET A 394 26.80 -15.64 4.45
CA MET A 394 25.80 -16.05 5.44
C MET A 394 26.07 -17.45 5.99
N LYS A 395 26.48 -18.40 5.18
CA LYS A 395 26.86 -19.76 5.65
C LYS A 395 28.02 -19.72 6.65
N ARG A 396 28.99 -18.81 6.49
CA ARG A 396 30.13 -18.68 7.41
C ARG A 396 29.78 -17.97 8.72
N THR A 397 28.98 -16.90 8.64
CA THR A 397 28.71 -16.05 9.80
C THR A 397 27.60 -16.57 10.70
N ALA A 398 26.70 -17.39 10.17
CA ALA A 398 25.48 -17.79 10.84
C ALA A 398 25.31 -19.31 11.01
N GLN A 399 26.43 -20.08 10.98
CA GLN A 399 26.40 -21.56 11.02
C GLN A 399 25.58 -22.17 12.17
N ASN A 400 25.47 -21.48 13.31
CA ASN A 400 24.80 -21.97 14.51
C ASN A 400 23.51 -21.23 14.86
N SER A 401 23.07 -20.28 14.04
CA SER A 401 21.82 -19.54 14.27
C SER A 401 20.74 -19.93 13.25
N TRP A 402 19.47 -19.72 13.61
CA TRP A 402 18.36 -19.89 12.67
C TRP A 402 18.59 -19.05 11.39
N GLU A 403 19.31 -17.93 11.49
CA GLU A 403 19.66 -17.02 10.39
C GLU A 403 20.58 -17.67 9.34
N GLY A 404 21.38 -18.66 9.72
CA GLY A 404 22.21 -19.48 8.82
C GLY A 404 21.43 -20.55 8.05
N LYS A 405 20.19 -20.83 8.46
CA LYS A 405 19.32 -21.75 7.74
C LYS A 405 18.63 -20.99 6.59
N SER A 406 19.33 -20.76 5.48
CA SER A 406 18.81 -20.04 4.31
C SER A 406 17.46 -20.55 3.81
N ALA A 407 17.25 -21.87 3.88
CA ALA A 407 15.99 -22.52 3.55
C ALA A 407 14.76 -21.98 4.29
N LEU A 408 14.93 -21.43 5.47
CA LEU A 408 13.83 -20.93 6.31
C LEU A 408 13.65 -19.42 6.19
N LYS A 409 14.67 -18.74 5.71
CA LYS A 409 14.68 -17.30 5.54
C LYS A 409 13.97 -16.87 4.26
N TYR A 410 14.15 -17.63 3.18
CA TYR A 410 13.61 -17.31 1.86
C TYR A 410 12.33 -18.09 1.57
N TYR A 411 11.41 -17.43 0.88
CA TYR A 411 10.18 -18.07 0.40
C TYR A 411 10.51 -19.22 -0.57
N PRO A 412 9.89 -20.41 -0.48
CA PRO A 412 8.66 -20.74 0.27
C PRO A 412 8.88 -21.21 1.72
N HIS A 413 10.02 -20.96 2.35
CA HIS A 413 10.34 -21.34 3.73
C HIS A 413 10.27 -22.86 3.95
N ASN A 414 10.84 -23.62 3.04
CA ASN A 414 10.77 -25.09 3.04
C ASN A 414 12.17 -25.70 2.97
N GLU A 415 12.56 -26.48 4.00
CA GLU A 415 13.90 -27.07 4.11
C GLU A 415 14.24 -27.99 2.93
N ARG A 416 13.25 -28.73 2.38
CA ARG A 416 13.47 -29.65 1.27
C ARG A 416 13.98 -28.94 0.00
N PHE A 417 13.63 -27.68 -0.18
CA PHE A 417 13.97 -26.89 -1.37
C PHE A 417 14.95 -25.77 -1.07
N GLY A 418 15.55 -25.74 0.13
CA GLY A 418 16.35 -24.61 0.60
C GLY A 418 17.55 -24.24 -0.25
N GLU A 419 18.13 -25.20 -0.98
CA GLU A 419 19.24 -24.93 -1.90
C GLU A 419 18.81 -24.20 -3.19
N MET A 420 17.51 -24.26 -3.53
CA MET A 420 16.95 -23.60 -4.70
C MET A 420 16.59 -22.12 -4.45
N PHE A 421 16.52 -21.69 -3.19
CA PHE A 421 15.97 -20.39 -2.79
C PHE A 421 16.94 -19.64 -1.89
N GLY A 422 17.67 -18.72 -2.48
CA GLY A 422 18.62 -17.84 -1.83
C GLY A 422 18.48 -16.40 -2.31
N LEU A 423 19.41 -15.55 -1.91
CA LEU A 423 19.41 -14.15 -2.30
C LEU A 423 19.93 -13.98 -3.74
N SER A 424 21.05 -14.65 -4.05
CA SER A 424 21.76 -14.57 -5.33
C SER A 424 21.38 -15.68 -6.31
N ASN A 425 20.79 -16.79 -5.80
CA ASN A 425 20.28 -17.91 -6.59
C ASN A 425 18.85 -18.22 -6.14
N TYR A 426 17.89 -18.20 -7.05
CA TYR A 426 16.48 -18.32 -6.72
C TYR A 426 15.68 -18.96 -7.84
N GLY A 427 14.84 -19.93 -7.52
CA GLY A 427 13.91 -20.55 -8.47
C GLY A 427 14.51 -21.68 -9.29
N PRO A 428 13.87 -22.04 -10.44
CA PRO A 428 12.79 -21.32 -11.11
C PRO A 428 11.44 -21.42 -10.39
N ILE A 429 10.64 -20.36 -10.52
CA ILE A 429 9.25 -20.30 -10.06
C ILE A 429 8.35 -19.75 -11.16
N VAL A 430 7.08 -20.17 -11.18
CA VAL A 430 6.06 -19.58 -12.06
C VAL A 430 5.19 -18.63 -11.23
N ILE A 431 5.00 -17.41 -11.70
CA ILE A 431 4.17 -16.41 -11.02
C ILE A 431 2.70 -16.66 -11.36
N PRO A 432 1.81 -16.85 -10.37
CA PRO A 432 0.42 -17.15 -10.65
C PRO A 432 -0.29 -16.02 -11.41
N ALA A 433 -1.12 -16.41 -12.36
CA ALA A 433 -2.00 -15.50 -13.11
C ALA A 433 -3.46 -15.89 -12.90
N LYS A 434 -4.36 -14.94 -13.01
CA LYS A 434 -5.80 -15.19 -12.98
C LYS A 434 -6.18 -16.20 -14.07
N GLY A 435 -6.90 -17.26 -13.69
CA GLY A 435 -7.30 -18.35 -14.59
C GLY A 435 -6.21 -19.41 -14.82
N MET A 436 -4.98 -19.21 -14.33
CA MET A 436 -3.91 -20.21 -14.41
C MET A 436 -4.18 -21.35 -13.45
N THR A 437 -4.01 -22.58 -13.95
CA THR A 437 -4.19 -23.82 -13.16
C THR A 437 -2.84 -24.48 -12.87
N VAL A 438 -2.61 -24.86 -11.63
CA VAL A 438 -1.39 -25.55 -11.18
C VAL A 438 -1.70 -26.92 -10.61
N ASN A 439 -0.77 -27.88 -10.82
CA ASN A 439 -0.84 -29.20 -10.20
C ASN A 439 -0.18 -29.16 -8.81
N LEU A 440 -0.95 -29.46 -7.77
CA LEU A 440 -0.52 -29.42 -6.38
C LEU A 440 0.03 -30.76 -5.87
N GLN A 441 -0.05 -31.85 -6.66
CA GLN A 441 0.63 -33.09 -6.35
C GLN A 441 2.16 -32.93 -6.45
N ASP A 442 2.63 -32.03 -7.33
CA ASP A 442 4.01 -31.60 -7.33
C ASP A 442 4.38 -30.94 -6.00
N SER A 443 5.48 -31.42 -5.39
CA SER A 443 5.86 -30.98 -4.05
C SER A 443 6.36 -29.52 -4.03
N LEU A 444 7.00 -29.06 -5.11
CA LEU A 444 7.46 -27.68 -5.21
C LEU A 444 6.27 -26.74 -5.41
N ASN A 445 5.35 -27.06 -6.31
CA ASN A 445 4.11 -26.30 -6.49
C ASN A 445 3.31 -26.21 -5.20
N PHE A 446 3.19 -27.31 -4.46
CA PHE A 446 2.51 -27.30 -3.17
C PHE A 446 3.21 -26.36 -2.18
N ALA A 447 4.53 -26.40 -2.09
CA ALA A 447 5.29 -25.53 -1.19
C ALA A 447 5.14 -24.03 -1.58
N LEU A 448 5.23 -23.73 -2.89
CA LEU A 448 5.11 -22.37 -3.41
C LEU A 448 3.69 -21.81 -3.25
N TYR A 449 2.66 -22.60 -3.54
CA TYR A 449 1.30 -22.03 -3.68
C TYR A 449 0.39 -22.28 -2.48
N LYS A 450 0.77 -23.14 -1.53
CA LYS A 450 -0.03 -23.39 -0.32
C LYS A 450 -0.43 -22.08 0.37
N ARG A 451 0.57 -21.22 0.68
CA ARG A 451 0.31 -19.95 1.35
C ARG A 451 -0.53 -18.99 0.49
N VAL A 452 -0.31 -18.99 -0.82
CA VAL A 452 -1.10 -18.16 -1.77
C VAL A 452 -2.56 -18.55 -1.69
N ILE A 453 -2.86 -19.85 -1.76
CA ILE A 453 -4.21 -20.39 -1.71
C ILE A 453 -4.87 -20.14 -0.35
N GLU A 454 -4.13 -20.31 0.75
CA GLU A 454 -4.67 -20.11 2.10
C GLU A 454 -4.87 -18.64 2.45
N ALA A 455 -3.84 -17.81 2.25
CA ALA A 455 -3.82 -16.44 2.77
C ALA A 455 -4.52 -15.43 1.85
N TYR A 456 -4.50 -15.66 0.53
CA TYR A 456 -4.99 -14.68 -0.44
C TYR A 456 -6.25 -15.13 -1.19
N GLU A 457 -6.37 -16.44 -1.45
CA GLU A 457 -7.55 -16.99 -2.11
C GLU A 457 -8.62 -17.47 -1.11
N GLY A 458 -8.27 -17.57 0.19
CA GLY A 458 -9.22 -17.84 1.27
C GLY A 458 -9.65 -19.30 1.41
N HIS A 459 -8.86 -20.25 0.87
CA HIS A 459 -9.15 -21.68 0.92
C HIS A 459 -8.28 -22.40 1.94
N THR A 460 -8.75 -23.51 2.47
CA THR A 460 -7.96 -24.40 3.34
C THR A 460 -7.40 -25.56 2.52
N ILE A 461 -6.06 -25.69 2.46
CA ILE A 461 -5.40 -26.74 1.71
C ILE A 461 -4.63 -27.69 2.64
N ARG A 462 -4.77 -28.98 2.44
CA ARG A 462 -4.06 -30.03 3.20
C ARG A 462 -3.55 -31.12 2.27
N ARG A 463 -2.35 -31.64 2.59
CA ARG A 463 -1.79 -32.84 1.96
C ARG A 463 -1.91 -33.98 2.95
N LYS A 464 -2.58 -35.08 2.56
CA LYS A 464 -2.76 -36.30 3.33
C LYS A 464 -1.73 -37.39 2.89
N ALA A 465 -1.66 -38.48 3.61
CA ALA A 465 -0.89 -39.66 3.20
C ALA A 465 -1.32 -40.13 1.80
N GLY A 466 -0.39 -40.71 1.02
CA GLY A 466 -0.67 -41.07 -0.38
C GLY A 466 -0.69 -39.91 -1.38
N ASN A 467 -0.17 -38.75 -0.99
CA ASN A 467 -0.12 -37.55 -1.84
C ASN A 467 -1.51 -37.00 -2.26
N ILE A 468 -2.53 -37.27 -1.45
CA ILE A 468 -3.89 -36.79 -1.68
C ILE A 468 -3.99 -35.32 -1.21
N ILE A 469 -4.35 -34.43 -2.12
CA ILE A 469 -4.56 -33.02 -1.81
C ILE A 469 -6.05 -32.78 -1.56
N THR A 470 -6.36 -32.04 -0.51
CA THR A 470 -7.74 -31.59 -0.24
C THR A 470 -7.78 -30.06 -0.16
N ILE A 471 -8.75 -29.46 -0.85
CA ILE A 471 -9.07 -28.03 -0.80
C ILE A 471 -10.49 -27.90 -0.25
N ASP A 472 -10.66 -27.18 0.86
CA ASP A 472 -11.93 -27.04 1.60
C ASP A 472 -12.60 -28.39 1.91
N GLY A 473 -11.78 -29.38 2.24
CA GLY A 473 -12.21 -30.74 2.57
C GLY A 473 -12.52 -31.64 1.37
N LYS A 474 -12.53 -31.13 0.14
CA LYS A 474 -12.75 -31.91 -1.09
C LYS A 474 -11.42 -32.32 -1.70
N GLU A 475 -11.33 -33.54 -2.21
CA GLU A 475 -10.15 -34.03 -2.92
C GLU A 475 -10.03 -33.30 -4.27
N GLN A 476 -8.90 -32.59 -4.44
CA GLN A 476 -8.62 -31.81 -5.64
C GLN A 476 -7.11 -31.64 -5.82
N ASN A 477 -6.58 -32.14 -6.92
CA ASN A 477 -5.14 -32.16 -7.18
C ASN A 477 -4.64 -30.90 -7.91
N THR A 478 -5.53 -30.07 -8.40
CA THR A 478 -5.21 -28.85 -9.13
C THR A 478 -5.91 -27.65 -8.50
N TYR A 479 -5.34 -26.46 -8.69
CA TYR A 479 -5.95 -25.21 -8.25
C TYR A 479 -5.90 -24.16 -9.37
N THR A 480 -6.98 -23.41 -9.58
CA THR A 480 -7.07 -22.31 -10.54
C THR A 480 -7.15 -20.98 -9.79
N PHE A 481 -6.19 -20.09 -10.02
CA PHE A 481 -6.11 -18.82 -9.32
C PHE A 481 -7.20 -17.83 -9.75
N SER A 482 -7.76 -17.10 -8.80
CA SER A 482 -8.85 -16.14 -9.01
C SER A 482 -8.34 -14.74 -9.36
N MET A 483 -7.08 -14.41 -9.02
CA MET A 483 -6.48 -13.09 -9.23
C MET A 483 -5.05 -13.19 -9.79
N ASN A 484 -4.49 -12.05 -10.21
CA ASN A 484 -3.11 -11.94 -10.65
C ASN A 484 -2.16 -11.76 -9.46
N TYR A 485 -0.92 -12.20 -9.66
CA TYR A 485 0.17 -12.06 -8.70
C TYR A 485 1.39 -11.44 -9.35
N TYR A 486 2.24 -10.84 -8.52
CA TYR A 486 3.41 -10.11 -8.97
C TYR A 486 4.63 -10.52 -8.13
N TRP A 487 5.82 -10.38 -8.74
CA TRP A 487 7.08 -10.56 -8.04
C TRP A 487 7.79 -9.23 -7.92
N MET A 488 7.97 -8.78 -6.70
CA MET A 488 8.47 -7.46 -6.36
C MET A 488 9.88 -7.55 -5.79
N MET A 489 10.84 -6.84 -6.38
CA MET A 489 12.22 -6.79 -5.89
C MET A 489 12.68 -5.35 -5.66
N GLY A 490 13.54 -5.16 -4.65
CA GLY A 490 14.20 -3.90 -4.42
C GLY A 490 15.37 -3.69 -5.38
N ASP A 491 15.66 -2.44 -5.72
CA ASP A 491 16.78 -2.09 -6.57
C ASP A 491 18.13 -2.20 -5.83
N ASN A 492 18.12 -2.02 -4.50
CA ASN A 492 19.21 -2.45 -3.63
C ASN A 492 19.10 -3.96 -3.37
N ARG A 493 19.59 -4.77 -4.30
CA ARG A 493 19.35 -6.24 -4.38
C ARG A 493 19.71 -7.00 -3.11
N HIS A 494 20.81 -6.66 -2.46
CA HIS A 494 21.28 -7.33 -1.26
C HIS A 494 20.84 -6.61 0.04
N GLY A 495 20.41 -5.35 -0.06
CA GLY A 495 19.85 -4.55 1.04
C GLY A 495 18.32 -4.47 1.06
N SER A 496 17.62 -5.38 0.38
CA SER A 496 16.16 -5.35 0.29
C SER A 496 15.51 -6.60 0.84
N GLN A 497 14.56 -6.41 1.76
CA GLN A 497 13.52 -7.42 1.98
C GLN A 497 12.47 -7.27 0.88
N ASP A 498 12.22 -8.33 0.11
CA ASP A 498 11.33 -8.32 -1.04
C ASP A 498 10.69 -9.71 -1.29
N SER A 499 10.14 -9.96 -2.47
CA SER A 499 9.42 -11.22 -2.76
C SER A 499 10.26 -12.48 -2.55
N ARG A 500 11.58 -12.39 -2.56
CA ARG A 500 12.45 -13.51 -2.19
C ARG A 500 12.24 -13.96 -0.73
N PHE A 501 11.75 -13.06 0.13
CA PHE A 501 11.47 -13.32 1.55
C PHE A 501 10.01 -13.63 1.83
N TRP A 502 9.05 -12.86 1.27
CA TRP A 502 7.63 -13.02 1.59
C TRP A 502 6.80 -13.70 0.49
N GLY A 503 7.36 -13.89 -0.71
CA GLY A 503 6.68 -14.53 -1.83
C GLY A 503 5.89 -13.55 -2.71
N PHE A 504 4.84 -14.05 -3.32
CA PHE A 504 4.03 -13.33 -4.29
C PHE A 504 3.23 -12.20 -3.65
N VAL A 505 3.06 -11.11 -4.40
CA VAL A 505 2.20 -9.98 -4.05
C VAL A 505 0.91 -10.09 -4.85
N PRO A 506 -0.25 -10.26 -4.21
CA PRO A 506 -1.52 -10.41 -4.92
C PRO A 506 -2.06 -9.06 -5.41
N GLU A 507 -2.90 -9.10 -6.42
CA GLU A 507 -3.48 -7.94 -7.09
C GLU A 507 -4.23 -7.00 -6.13
N ASP A 508 -4.94 -7.54 -5.15
CA ASP A 508 -5.70 -6.78 -4.16
C ASP A 508 -4.82 -5.96 -3.20
N HIS A 509 -3.52 -6.26 -3.12
CA HIS A 509 -2.54 -5.50 -2.34
C HIS A 509 -1.96 -4.30 -3.09
N ILE A 510 -2.11 -4.22 -4.40
CA ILE A 510 -1.56 -3.12 -5.21
C ILE A 510 -2.28 -1.80 -4.87
N VAL A 511 -1.50 -0.77 -4.52
CA VAL A 511 -2.01 0.57 -4.18
C VAL A 511 -1.94 1.50 -5.38
N GLY A 512 -0.77 1.60 -6.05
CA GLY A 512 -0.62 2.48 -7.18
C GLY A 512 0.79 2.48 -7.77
N LYS A 513 0.99 3.27 -8.82
CA LYS A 513 2.26 3.45 -9.52
C LYS A 513 2.98 4.68 -8.98
N ALA A 514 4.25 4.54 -8.62
CA ALA A 514 5.10 5.70 -8.35
C ALA A 514 5.28 6.50 -9.65
N TRP A 515 4.90 7.77 -9.62
CA TRP A 515 4.83 8.59 -10.84
C TRP A 515 6.00 9.56 -10.94
N PHE A 516 6.23 10.36 -9.90
CA PHE A 516 7.37 11.27 -9.82
C PHE A 516 7.75 11.57 -8.36
N VAL A 517 8.99 12.02 -8.17
CA VAL A 517 9.47 12.57 -6.90
C VAL A 517 8.99 14.02 -6.83
N LEU A 518 8.19 14.38 -5.83
CA LEU A 518 7.72 15.73 -5.63
C LEU A 518 8.86 16.64 -5.14
N PHE A 519 9.53 16.22 -4.09
CA PHE A 519 10.73 16.85 -3.54
C PHE A 519 11.54 15.82 -2.73
N SER A 520 12.76 16.17 -2.36
CA SER A 520 13.67 15.28 -1.65
C SER A 520 14.44 16.01 -0.57
N LEU A 521 14.47 15.41 0.63
CA LEU A 521 15.21 15.92 1.78
C LEU A 521 16.27 14.92 2.20
N ASN A 522 17.51 15.37 2.36
CA ASN A 522 18.56 14.53 2.91
C ASN A 522 18.43 14.43 4.43
N ALA A 523 18.15 13.23 4.95
CA ALA A 523 17.94 13.01 6.38
C ALA A 523 19.20 13.31 7.20
N ASP A 524 20.39 13.04 6.63
CA ASP A 524 21.69 13.16 7.30
C ASP A 524 22.24 14.59 7.32
N GLN A 525 21.60 15.53 6.62
CA GLN A 525 22.00 16.92 6.58
C GLN A 525 21.06 17.83 7.39
N ASN A 526 21.63 18.86 8.01
CA ASN A 526 20.83 19.86 8.71
C ASN A 526 20.46 21.04 7.78
N TRP A 527 19.53 21.88 8.21
CA TRP A 527 19.06 23.04 7.43
C TRP A 527 20.14 24.11 7.24
N PHE A 528 21.12 24.18 8.13
CA PHE A 528 22.17 25.22 8.14
C PHE A 528 23.31 24.93 7.15
N THR A 529 23.51 23.68 6.73
CA THR A 529 24.56 23.31 5.77
C THR A 529 24.21 23.59 4.32
N GLY A 530 22.96 24.00 4.02
CA GLY A 530 22.46 24.25 2.66
C GLY A 530 22.29 22.99 1.79
N LYS A 531 22.64 21.81 2.31
CA LYS A 531 22.56 20.52 1.58
C LYS A 531 21.34 19.67 1.98
N LYS A 532 20.44 20.21 2.82
CA LYS A 532 19.24 19.52 3.27
C LYS A 532 18.28 19.21 2.13
N VAL A 533 18.13 20.11 1.17
CA VAL A 533 17.21 19.97 0.05
C VAL A 533 17.97 19.51 -1.20
N ARG A 534 17.50 18.41 -1.78
CA ARG A 534 18.04 17.88 -3.04
C ARG A 534 17.27 18.48 -4.23
N TRP A 535 17.60 19.71 -4.60
CA TRP A 535 16.89 20.50 -5.62
C TRP A 535 16.77 19.81 -6.98
N LYS A 536 17.76 19.01 -7.40
CA LYS A 536 17.75 18.27 -8.67
C LYS A 536 16.69 17.18 -8.73
N ARG A 537 16.05 16.84 -7.59
CA ARG A 537 15.02 15.79 -7.50
C ARG A 537 13.61 16.36 -7.41
N PHE A 538 13.43 17.68 -7.58
CA PHE A 538 12.09 18.29 -7.62
C PHE A 538 11.38 17.94 -8.92
N PHE A 539 10.13 17.47 -8.78
CA PHE A 539 9.28 17.04 -9.90
C PHE A 539 9.97 16.05 -10.85
N LEU A 540 10.90 15.22 -10.33
CA LEU A 540 11.65 14.28 -11.14
C LEU A 540 10.74 13.11 -11.54
N PRO A 541 10.45 12.92 -12.86
CA PRO A 541 9.67 11.80 -13.33
C PRO A 541 10.43 10.48 -13.11
N ILE A 542 9.76 9.47 -12.53
CA ILE A 542 10.42 8.21 -12.19
C ILE A 542 10.75 7.39 -13.44
N HIS A 543 9.91 7.42 -14.45
CA HIS A 543 10.11 6.65 -15.69
C HIS A 543 11.27 7.16 -16.58
N TRP A 544 11.68 8.42 -16.45
CA TRP A 544 12.77 8.98 -17.25
C TRP A 544 14.16 8.48 -16.85
N ARG A 545 14.35 8.08 -15.58
CA ARG A 545 15.61 7.47 -15.11
C ARG A 545 15.64 5.95 -15.28
N LEU A 546 14.52 5.34 -15.61
CA LEU A 546 14.35 3.89 -15.61
C LEU A 546 14.21 3.31 -17.02
N ALA A 547 14.16 4.17 -18.03
CA ALA A 547 14.00 3.83 -19.45
C ALA A 547 15.25 4.19 -20.28
N GLY A 548 16.39 4.47 -19.61
CA GLY A 548 17.67 4.72 -20.25
C GLY A 548 18.23 3.54 -20.99
#